data_b848f113a58b7ee391e6ceb05adecd53
#
_entry.id   b848f113a58b7ee391e6ceb05adecd53
#
_cell.length_a   1.000
_cell.length_b   1.000
_cell.length_c   1.000
_cell.angle_alpha   90.00
_cell.angle_beta   90.00
_cell.angle_gamma   90.00
#
_symmetry.space_group_name_H-M   'P 1'
#
loop_
_entity.id
_entity.type
_entity.pdbx_description
1 polymer ?
#
loop_
_entity_poly.entity_id
_entity_poly.type
_entity_poly.pdbx_seq_one_letter_code
_entity_poly.pdbx_strand_id
1 'polypeptide(L)'
;MRTEIIVVGAGPTGLMLAYELTLAKVPVVVLEKQRIRNPQSRAGSLQPRTAEVLDLRGLLQPLLDHTLPREEVGGHFAGLPVELDCRPWRTRYPYPVGIPQARLEAHLETQLVSRGVPVLRGREVSSVKQDADGVTVEDIRGSYLAACDGGHSTVRRILGVPFPGRDGRLSAVVADITLATRSATVPVVRKHFSQHIKTAAGYFGSLLPIEGDLYRLMFGKLSGQGPEREAPITDAEVREALKAVYGQQTELGEVREASRFSDASRQLECYRSGRVLFAGDAAHIHLPIGGQGVNLGIQDAFNLGWKLAATVNGWAPDALLDTYHTERHPIAARVLHNTRAQSVIVNPGQDENVGALRDMFIELLRLPDANRFISGIISGLAVEAPGLGPRMVDVELTTSSGPTRVSSLMHAGRGLLLSLDGRNRSVEGWADRVDYVTATSDEEIDAVLVRPDGHIAWSGADGEALEAALSRWFGEPRTRPSATY
;
A
#
# COMPACT_ATOMS: atom_id res chain seq x y z
N MET A 1 -14.03 -21.48 -17.05
CA MET A 1 -14.73 -20.42 -16.29
C MET A 1 -14.63 -19.07 -17.03
N ARG A 2 -15.64 -18.19 -16.95
CA ARG A 2 -15.58 -16.80 -17.50
C ARG A 2 -15.81 -15.78 -16.39
N THR A 3 -15.09 -14.67 -16.44
CA THR A 3 -15.21 -13.52 -15.55
C THR A 3 -14.84 -12.25 -16.32
N GLU A 4 -14.96 -11.06 -15.73
CA GLU A 4 -14.41 -9.86 -16.34
C GLU A 4 -12.94 -9.65 -15.96
N ILE A 5 -12.62 -9.78 -14.68
CA ILE A 5 -11.25 -9.56 -14.19
C ILE A 5 -10.70 -10.82 -13.51
N ILE A 6 -9.48 -11.19 -13.88
CA ILE A 6 -8.71 -12.21 -13.20
C ILE A 6 -7.64 -11.49 -12.36
N VAL A 7 -7.61 -11.72 -11.06
CA VAL A 7 -6.54 -11.23 -10.18
C VAL A 7 -5.64 -12.39 -9.81
N VAL A 8 -4.36 -12.29 -10.05
CA VAL A 8 -3.37 -13.32 -9.65
C VAL A 8 -2.59 -12.82 -8.44
N GLY A 9 -2.74 -13.55 -7.34
CA GLY A 9 -2.16 -13.25 -6.02
C GLY A 9 -3.21 -12.74 -5.03
N ALA A 10 -3.39 -13.46 -3.90
CA ALA A 10 -4.26 -13.09 -2.79
C ALA A 10 -3.48 -12.44 -1.62
N GLY A 11 -2.46 -11.65 -1.96
CA GLY A 11 -1.81 -10.73 -1.03
C GLY A 11 -2.61 -9.43 -0.87
N PRO A 12 -2.12 -8.47 -0.05
CA PRO A 12 -2.86 -7.22 0.25
C PRO A 12 -3.28 -6.44 -0.99
N THR A 13 -2.39 -6.36 -1.99
CA THR A 13 -2.65 -5.65 -3.26
C THR A 13 -3.78 -6.31 -4.05
N GLY A 14 -3.71 -7.62 -4.25
CA GLY A 14 -4.72 -8.33 -5.06
C GLY A 14 -6.08 -8.38 -4.37
N LEU A 15 -6.11 -8.59 -3.05
CA LEU A 15 -7.35 -8.57 -2.26
C LEU A 15 -7.99 -7.17 -2.25
N MET A 16 -7.19 -6.11 -2.11
CA MET A 16 -7.71 -4.73 -2.18
C MET A 16 -8.25 -4.40 -3.57
N LEU A 17 -7.55 -4.81 -4.63
CA LEU A 17 -8.01 -4.61 -6.00
C LEU A 17 -9.33 -5.36 -6.27
N ALA A 18 -9.42 -6.60 -5.85
CA ALA A 18 -10.67 -7.38 -5.98
C ALA A 18 -11.81 -6.70 -5.19
N TYR A 19 -11.53 -6.15 -4.00
CA TYR A 19 -12.52 -5.42 -3.23
C TYR A 19 -13.03 -4.17 -3.99
N GLU A 20 -12.15 -3.34 -4.54
CA GLU A 20 -12.51 -2.16 -5.35
C GLU A 20 -13.44 -2.56 -6.54
N LEU A 21 -13.11 -3.66 -7.22
CA LEU A 21 -13.92 -4.15 -8.34
C LEU A 21 -15.33 -4.57 -7.91
N THR A 22 -15.48 -5.14 -6.68
CA THR A 22 -16.81 -5.52 -6.16
C THR A 22 -17.72 -4.33 -5.92
N LEU A 23 -17.16 -3.18 -5.50
CA LEU A 23 -17.95 -1.96 -5.27
C LEU A 23 -18.64 -1.48 -6.55
N ALA A 24 -17.98 -1.66 -7.70
CA ALA A 24 -18.52 -1.36 -9.02
C ALA A 24 -19.28 -2.55 -9.66
N LYS A 25 -19.52 -3.64 -8.91
CA LYS A 25 -20.21 -4.87 -9.34
C LYS A 25 -19.54 -5.56 -10.54
N VAL A 26 -18.23 -5.42 -10.69
CA VAL A 26 -17.45 -6.09 -11.74
C VAL A 26 -17.18 -7.54 -11.32
N PRO A 27 -17.54 -8.54 -12.15
CA PRO A 27 -17.21 -9.94 -11.89
C PRO A 27 -15.70 -10.13 -11.83
N VAL A 28 -15.21 -10.69 -10.71
CA VAL A 28 -13.79 -10.90 -10.46
C VAL A 28 -13.55 -12.27 -9.83
N VAL A 29 -12.42 -12.87 -10.15
CA VAL A 29 -11.89 -14.07 -9.49
C VAL A 29 -10.46 -13.82 -9.04
N VAL A 30 -10.10 -14.31 -7.87
CA VAL A 30 -8.75 -14.23 -7.34
C VAL A 30 -8.11 -15.62 -7.36
N LEU A 31 -6.92 -15.75 -7.96
CA LEU A 31 -6.12 -16.98 -8.00
C LEU A 31 -4.96 -16.85 -7.03
N GLU A 32 -4.77 -17.85 -6.17
CA GLU A 32 -3.68 -17.89 -5.19
C GLU A 32 -3.03 -19.26 -5.18
N LYS A 33 -1.71 -19.33 -5.35
CA LYS A 33 -0.94 -20.58 -5.36
C LYS A 33 -0.90 -21.27 -4.01
N GLN A 34 -0.90 -20.52 -2.92
CA GLN A 34 -0.88 -21.04 -1.57
C GLN A 34 -2.25 -21.66 -1.22
N ARG A 35 -2.25 -22.88 -0.67
CA ARG A 35 -3.50 -23.55 -0.23
C ARG A 35 -4.11 -22.90 1.00
N ILE A 36 -3.27 -22.41 1.90
CA ILE A 36 -3.64 -21.70 3.12
C ILE A 36 -2.98 -20.32 3.12
N ARG A 37 -3.57 -19.38 3.83
CA ARG A 37 -2.96 -18.05 4.02
C ARG A 37 -1.66 -18.20 4.79
N ASN A 38 -0.61 -17.50 4.36
CA ASN A 38 0.63 -17.44 5.11
C ASN A 38 0.38 -16.70 6.44
N PRO A 39 0.61 -17.31 7.60
CA PRO A 39 0.47 -16.65 8.88
C PRO A 39 1.53 -15.56 9.11
N GLN A 40 2.65 -15.61 8.38
CA GLN A 40 3.72 -14.63 8.50
C GLN A 40 3.27 -13.25 8.00
N SER A 41 3.40 -12.27 8.86
CA SER A 41 3.12 -10.88 8.55
C SER A 41 4.40 -10.17 8.12
N ARG A 42 4.65 -10.03 6.81
CA ARG A 42 5.85 -9.32 6.30
C ARG A 42 5.87 -7.86 6.71
N ALA A 43 4.74 -7.18 6.62
CA ALA A 43 4.58 -5.81 7.10
C ALA A 43 3.86 -5.77 8.45
N GLY A 44 4.25 -4.82 9.30
CA GLY A 44 3.71 -4.65 10.65
C GLY A 44 2.94 -3.34 10.85
N SER A 45 2.85 -2.48 9.83
CA SER A 45 2.18 -1.19 9.94
C SER A 45 1.70 -0.66 8.59
N LEU A 46 0.62 0.11 8.66
CA LEU A 46 0.11 0.90 7.55
C LEU A 46 0.56 2.34 7.71
N GLN A 47 1.05 2.92 6.63
CA GLN A 47 1.41 4.34 6.58
C GLN A 47 0.14 5.21 6.55
N PRO A 48 0.21 6.47 6.99
CA PRO A 48 -0.93 7.39 7.06
C PRO A 48 -1.82 7.41 5.82
N ARG A 49 -1.26 7.53 4.61
CA ARG A 49 -2.06 7.54 3.38
C ARG A 49 -2.83 6.24 3.17
N THR A 50 -2.24 5.09 3.52
CA THR A 50 -2.93 3.80 3.40
C THR A 50 -4.05 3.66 4.45
N ALA A 51 -3.86 4.22 5.64
CA ALA A 51 -4.94 4.31 6.63
C ALA A 51 -6.11 5.14 6.08
N GLU A 52 -5.85 6.31 5.47
CA GLU A 52 -6.87 7.11 4.79
C GLU A 52 -7.58 6.32 3.67
N VAL A 53 -6.82 5.60 2.83
CA VAL A 53 -7.38 4.78 1.73
C VAL A 53 -8.35 3.73 2.27
N LEU A 54 -8.00 3.03 3.33
CA LEU A 54 -8.89 2.06 3.97
C LEU A 54 -10.10 2.72 4.64
N ASP A 55 -9.92 3.91 5.22
CA ASP A 55 -11.02 4.67 5.82
C ASP A 55 -12.02 5.17 4.76
N LEU A 56 -11.54 5.58 3.58
CA LEU A 56 -12.40 5.90 2.41
C LEU A 56 -13.29 4.72 1.95
N ARG A 57 -13.09 3.53 2.48
CA ARG A 57 -13.88 2.32 2.19
C ARG A 57 -14.56 1.74 3.43
N GLY A 58 -14.44 2.39 4.58
CA GLY A 58 -14.95 1.86 5.85
C GLY A 58 -14.23 0.59 6.33
N LEU A 59 -13.05 0.29 5.76
CA LEU A 59 -12.27 -0.92 6.07
C LEU A 59 -11.31 -0.74 7.24
N LEU A 60 -11.02 0.50 7.63
CA LEU A 60 -10.01 0.75 8.65
C LEU A 60 -10.51 0.52 10.08
N GLN A 61 -11.69 1.02 10.43
CA GLN A 61 -12.19 0.99 11.80
C GLN A 61 -12.23 -0.43 12.40
N PRO A 62 -12.74 -1.47 11.70
CA PRO A 62 -12.71 -2.84 12.23
C PRO A 62 -11.31 -3.39 12.47
N LEU A 63 -10.29 -2.83 11.80
CA LEU A 63 -8.89 -3.21 12.03
C LEU A 63 -8.31 -2.48 13.24
N LEU A 64 -8.72 -1.23 13.49
CA LEU A 64 -8.28 -0.44 14.65
C LEU A 64 -8.80 -1.02 15.96
N ASP A 65 -10.02 -1.51 16.00
CA ASP A 65 -10.66 -2.08 17.19
C ASP A 65 -9.89 -3.29 17.77
N HIS A 66 -8.98 -3.85 16.99
CA HIS A 66 -8.13 -4.99 17.36
C HIS A 66 -6.63 -4.65 17.39
N THR A 67 -6.26 -3.38 17.32
CA THR A 67 -4.84 -2.99 17.47
C THR A 67 -4.41 -3.09 18.92
N LEU A 68 -3.15 -3.51 19.13
CA LEU A 68 -2.57 -3.47 20.46
C LEU A 68 -2.38 -2.03 20.91
N PRO A 69 -2.55 -1.76 22.22
CA PRO A 69 -2.17 -0.47 22.79
C PRO A 69 -0.70 -0.18 22.47
N ARG A 70 -0.45 0.97 21.91
CA ARG A 70 0.91 1.44 21.63
C ARG A 70 0.99 2.94 21.84
N GLU A 71 2.18 3.41 22.11
CA GLU A 71 2.46 4.84 22.05
C GLU A 71 2.24 5.35 20.61
N GLU A 72 1.66 6.52 20.46
CA GLU A 72 1.57 7.23 19.18
C GLU A 72 2.98 7.70 18.83
N VAL A 73 3.65 6.92 18.01
CA VAL A 73 5.04 7.17 17.63
C VAL A 73 5.10 7.46 16.14
N GLY A 74 5.72 8.57 15.78
CA GLY A 74 5.96 8.97 14.41
C GLY A 74 6.75 7.94 13.61
N GLY A 75 6.72 8.07 12.29
CA GLY A 75 7.54 7.28 11.39
C GLY A 75 9.04 7.58 11.56
N HIS A 76 9.88 6.86 10.85
CA HIS A 76 11.33 7.07 10.86
C HIS A 76 11.90 7.20 9.45
N PHE A 77 13.01 7.90 9.30
CA PHE A 77 13.86 7.88 8.12
C PHE A 77 15.16 7.14 8.45
N ALA A 78 15.44 6.04 7.75
CA ALA A 78 16.66 5.25 7.89
C ALA A 78 16.99 4.82 9.36
N GLY A 79 15.98 4.68 10.22
CA GLY A 79 16.22 4.38 11.65
C GLY A 79 16.91 5.50 12.43
N LEU A 80 16.96 6.74 11.92
CA LEU A 80 17.49 7.89 12.63
C LEU A 80 16.59 8.24 13.83
N PRO A 81 17.15 8.79 14.93
CA PRO A 81 16.43 9.03 16.18
C PRO A 81 15.62 10.34 16.19
N VAL A 82 14.97 10.64 15.07
CA VAL A 82 14.07 11.79 14.92
C VAL A 82 12.76 11.28 14.36
N GLU A 83 11.68 11.54 15.06
CA GLU A 83 10.35 11.16 14.64
C GLU A 83 9.88 12.02 13.45
N LEU A 84 9.23 11.35 12.48
CA LEU A 84 8.61 12.03 11.35
C LEU A 84 7.19 12.46 11.74
N ASP A 85 6.95 13.76 11.74
CA ASP A 85 5.65 14.35 12.09
C ASP A 85 4.76 14.49 10.86
N CYS A 86 3.65 13.76 10.83
CA CYS A 86 2.67 13.85 9.76
C CYS A 86 1.50 14.81 10.06
N ARG A 87 1.43 15.43 11.25
CA ARG A 87 0.35 16.39 11.60
C ARG A 87 0.25 17.57 10.64
N PRO A 88 1.35 18.17 10.14
CA PRO A 88 1.26 19.25 9.17
C PRO A 88 0.59 18.90 7.84
N TRP A 89 0.38 17.60 7.56
CA TRP A 89 -0.30 17.11 6.36
C TRP A 89 -1.82 17.01 6.49
N ARG A 90 -2.40 17.49 7.60
CA ARG A 90 -3.85 17.48 7.83
C ARG A 90 -4.44 16.10 7.62
N THR A 91 -3.91 15.11 8.32
CA THR A 91 -4.40 13.72 8.31
C THR A 91 -4.98 13.34 9.67
N ARG A 92 -6.01 12.47 9.68
CA ARG A 92 -6.52 11.87 10.91
C ARG A 92 -5.58 10.81 11.49
N TYR A 93 -4.64 10.34 10.68
CA TYR A 93 -3.70 9.27 11.04
C TYR A 93 -2.27 9.80 10.97
N PRO A 94 -1.83 10.68 11.90
CA PRO A 94 -0.54 11.36 11.79
C PRO A 94 0.67 10.47 12.10
N TYR A 95 0.47 9.19 12.31
CA TYR A 95 1.49 8.18 12.59
C TYR A 95 1.18 6.85 11.90
N PRO A 96 2.17 5.98 11.67
CA PRO A 96 1.96 4.66 11.11
C PRO A 96 1.06 3.81 12.01
N VAL A 97 0.00 3.22 11.48
CA VAL A 97 -0.94 2.37 12.23
C VAL A 97 -0.45 0.93 12.29
N GLY A 98 -0.33 0.37 13.49
CA GLY A 98 0.20 -0.98 13.74
C GLY A 98 -0.79 -2.08 13.43
N ILE A 99 -0.95 -2.39 12.16
CA ILE A 99 -1.79 -3.49 11.69
C ILE A 99 -0.90 -4.52 11.00
N PRO A 100 -0.80 -5.75 11.52
CA PRO A 100 -0.08 -6.82 10.83
C PRO A 100 -0.70 -7.14 9.48
N GLN A 101 0.14 -7.38 8.47
CA GLN A 101 -0.30 -7.69 7.10
C GLN A 101 -1.28 -8.88 7.06
N ALA A 102 -0.99 -9.95 7.81
CA ALA A 102 -1.86 -11.12 7.85
C ALA A 102 -3.28 -10.81 8.35
N ARG A 103 -3.42 -9.85 9.28
CA ARG A 103 -4.72 -9.38 9.76
C ARG A 103 -5.47 -8.57 8.69
N LEU A 104 -4.77 -7.70 7.97
CA LEU A 104 -5.33 -6.96 6.85
C LEU A 104 -5.80 -7.91 5.74
N GLU A 105 -4.98 -8.89 5.37
CA GLU A 105 -5.36 -9.93 4.39
C GLU A 105 -6.58 -10.73 4.83
N ALA A 106 -6.64 -11.12 6.11
CA ALA A 106 -7.78 -11.83 6.67
C ALA A 106 -9.07 -11.00 6.56
N HIS A 107 -8.99 -9.73 6.92
CA HIS A 107 -10.12 -8.83 6.85
C HIS A 107 -10.61 -8.64 5.40
N LEU A 108 -9.71 -8.32 4.47
CA LEU A 108 -10.05 -8.13 3.06
C LEU A 108 -10.64 -9.41 2.44
N GLU A 109 -10.07 -10.57 2.71
CA GLU A 109 -10.59 -11.85 2.19
C GLU A 109 -12.00 -12.14 2.75
N THR A 110 -12.25 -11.87 4.03
CA THR A 110 -13.59 -11.98 4.63
C THR A 110 -14.59 -11.07 3.93
N GLN A 111 -14.20 -9.84 3.63
CA GLN A 111 -15.04 -8.90 2.87
C GLN A 111 -15.33 -9.40 1.44
N LEU A 112 -14.38 -10.03 0.77
CA LEU A 112 -14.56 -10.60 -0.56
C LEU A 112 -15.51 -11.80 -0.54
N VAL A 113 -15.29 -12.73 0.39
CA VAL A 113 -16.14 -13.93 0.55
C VAL A 113 -17.58 -13.52 0.85
N SER A 114 -17.81 -12.54 1.73
CA SER A 114 -19.15 -12.03 2.03
C SER A 114 -19.88 -11.40 0.83
N ARG A 115 -19.11 -10.97 -0.19
CA ARG A 115 -19.61 -10.43 -1.47
C ARG A 115 -19.68 -11.47 -2.57
N GLY A 116 -19.41 -12.76 -2.26
CA GLY A 116 -19.47 -13.86 -3.21
C GLY A 116 -18.30 -13.91 -4.20
N VAL A 117 -17.18 -13.25 -3.93
CA VAL A 117 -15.99 -13.31 -4.79
C VAL A 117 -15.24 -14.62 -4.57
N PRO A 118 -14.99 -15.41 -5.62
CA PRO A 118 -14.17 -16.62 -5.50
C PRO A 118 -12.70 -16.27 -5.27
N VAL A 119 -12.15 -16.71 -4.13
CA VAL A 119 -10.70 -16.72 -3.87
C VAL A 119 -10.23 -18.18 -3.99
N LEU A 120 -9.70 -18.53 -5.17
CA LEU A 120 -9.32 -19.87 -5.53
C LEU A 120 -7.89 -20.15 -5.06
N ARG A 121 -7.75 -20.72 -3.87
CA ARG A 121 -6.46 -21.11 -3.28
C ARG A 121 -5.96 -22.45 -3.81
N GLY A 122 -4.63 -22.65 -3.82
CA GLY A 122 -3.98 -23.83 -4.41
C GLY A 122 -4.02 -23.83 -5.94
N ARG A 123 -4.25 -22.66 -6.57
CA ARG A 123 -4.29 -22.46 -8.02
C ARG A 123 -3.04 -21.70 -8.47
N GLU A 124 -1.99 -22.44 -8.73
CA GLU A 124 -0.76 -21.89 -9.31
C GLU A 124 -0.98 -21.60 -10.79
N VAL A 125 -0.51 -20.43 -11.24
CA VAL A 125 -0.58 -19.99 -12.64
C VAL A 125 0.66 -20.48 -13.37
N SER A 126 0.46 -21.24 -14.43
CA SER A 126 1.51 -21.78 -15.33
C SER A 126 1.38 -21.29 -16.78
N SER A 127 0.20 -20.80 -17.14
CA SER A 127 -0.06 -20.29 -18.48
C SER A 127 -0.87 -18.99 -18.48
N VAL A 128 -0.46 -18.05 -19.32
CA VAL A 128 -1.16 -16.79 -19.59
C VAL A 128 -1.11 -16.53 -21.09
N LYS A 129 -2.25 -16.32 -21.71
CA LYS A 129 -2.38 -15.96 -23.12
C LYS A 129 -3.33 -14.77 -23.24
N GLN A 130 -3.03 -13.83 -24.10
CA GLN A 130 -3.91 -12.70 -24.40
C GLN A 130 -4.09 -12.52 -25.90
N ASP A 131 -5.25 -12.00 -26.27
CA ASP A 131 -5.61 -11.61 -27.63
C ASP A 131 -6.38 -10.26 -27.63
N ALA A 132 -6.95 -9.87 -28.77
CA ALA A 132 -7.69 -8.60 -28.90
C ALA A 132 -8.90 -8.52 -27.94
N ASP A 133 -9.53 -9.65 -27.61
CA ASP A 133 -10.80 -9.70 -26.90
C ASP A 133 -10.66 -10.02 -25.41
N GLY A 134 -9.48 -10.46 -24.95
CA GLY A 134 -9.30 -10.79 -23.52
C GLY A 134 -8.02 -11.52 -23.20
N VAL A 135 -8.00 -12.05 -21.99
CA VAL A 135 -6.87 -12.82 -21.44
C VAL A 135 -7.37 -14.16 -20.90
N THR A 136 -6.58 -15.21 -21.13
CA THR A 136 -6.84 -16.55 -20.59
C THR A 136 -5.70 -16.92 -19.65
N VAL A 137 -6.07 -17.26 -18.41
CA VAL A 137 -5.17 -17.77 -17.38
C VAL A 137 -5.63 -19.18 -17.03
N GLU A 138 -4.82 -20.20 -17.31
CA GLU A 138 -5.21 -21.60 -17.21
C GLU A 138 -6.50 -21.86 -18.02
N ASP A 139 -7.58 -22.26 -17.33
CA ASP A 139 -8.92 -22.52 -17.85
C ASP A 139 -9.91 -21.34 -17.68
N ILE A 140 -9.43 -20.19 -17.28
CA ILE A 140 -10.27 -19.02 -16.97
C ILE A 140 -10.04 -17.93 -18.02
N ARG A 141 -11.15 -17.46 -18.64
CA ARG A 141 -11.15 -16.34 -19.57
C ARG A 141 -11.69 -15.09 -18.91
N GLY A 142 -10.98 -13.96 -19.07
CA GLY A 142 -11.38 -12.64 -18.60
C GLY A 142 -11.14 -11.55 -19.64
N SER A 143 -11.69 -10.36 -19.41
CA SER A 143 -11.42 -9.16 -20.22
C SER A 143 -10.03 -8.59 -19.91
N TYR A 144 -9.62 -8.61 -18.63
CA TYR A 144 -8.30 -8.16 -18.17
C TYR A 144 -7.75 -9.09 -17.08
N LEU A 145 -6.41 -9.04 -16.93
CA LEU A 145 -5.65 -9.68 -15.88
C LEU A 145 -4.93 -8.62 -15.04
N ALA A 146 -5.08 -8.70 -13.72
CA ALA A 146 -4.26 -7.94 -12.78
C ALA A 146 -3.26 -8.86 -12.09
N ALA A 147 -1.97 -8.67 -12.39
CA ALA A 147 -0.87 -9.40 -11.79
C ALA A 147 -0.47 -8.74 -10.46
N CYS A 148 -0.84 -9.38 -9.35
CA CYS A 148 -0.52 -8.99 -7.97
C CYS A 148 0.26 -10.12 -7.26
N ASP A 149 1.00 -10.93 -8.01
CA ASP A 149 1.64 -12.18 -7.59
C ASP A 149 3.05 -12.01 -7.01
N GLY A 150 3.37 -10.77 -6.61
CA GLY A 150 4.55 -10.46 -5.81
C GLY A 150 5.85 -10.32 -6.61
N GLY A 151 6.96 -10.08 -5.92
CA GLY A 151 8.26 -9.74 -6.53
C GLY A 151 8.83 -10.82 -7.47
N HIS A 152 8.45 -12.07 -7.27
CA HIS A 152 8.76 -13.21 -8.14
C HIS A 152 7.64 -13.52 -9.16
N SER A 153 6.90 -12.50 -9.60
CA SER A 153 5.73 -12.63 -10.45
C SER A 153 5.91 -13.68 -11.56
N THR A 154 5.08 -14.70 -11.53
CA THR A 154 5.00 -15.74 -12.54
C THR A 154 4.37 -15.20 -13.81
N VAL A 155 3.35 -14.35 -13.68
CA VAL A 155 2.70 -13.67 -14.83
C VAL A 155 3.74 -12.86 -15.63
N ARG A 156 4.57 -12.07 -14.94
CA ARG A 156 5.64 -11.29 -15.57
C ARG A 156 6.62 -12.17 -16.35
N ARG A 157 7.05 -13.30 -15.75
CA ARG A 157 7.98 -14.26 -16.40
C ARG A 157 7.37 -14.95 -17.61
N ILE A 158 6.12 -15.40 -17.51
CA ILE A 158 5.42 -16.06 -18.63
C ILE A 158 5.30 -15.12 -19.82
N LEU A 159 5.01 -13.84 -19.58
CA LEU A 159 4.87 -12.84 -20.63
C LEU A 159 6.21 -12.27 -21.13
N GLY A 160 7.33 -12.68 -20.53
CA GLY A 160 8.66 -12.18 -20.91
C GLY A 160 8.84 -10.68 -20.62
N VAL A 161 8.07 -10.08 -19.69
CA VAL A 161 8.16 -8.66 -19.36
C VAL A 161 9.43 -8.41 -18.55
N PRO A 162 10.35 -7.54 -19.02
CA PRO A 162 11.60 -7.23 -18.33
C PRO A 162 11.34 -6.60 -16.95
N PHE A 163 12.23 -6.89 -16.00
CA PHE A 163 12.17 -6.28 -14.66
C PHE A 163 13.51 -5.61 -14.33
N PRO A 164 13.79 -4.46 -14.96
CA PRO A 164 15.05 -3.77 -14.81
C PRO A 164 15.26 -3.23 -13.40
N GLY A 165 16.53 -3.05 -13.03
CA GLY A 165 16.93 -2.50 -11.76
C GLY A 165 18.22 -3.09 -11.23
N ARG A 166 18.39 -3.06 -9.92
CA ARG A 166 19.58 -3.50 -9.20
C ARG A 166 19.30 -4.79 -8.43
N ASP A 167 20.22 -5.74 -8.51
CA ASP A 167 20.23 -6.92 -7.65
C ASP A 167 20.51 -6.55 -6.18
N GLY A 168 20.04 -7.36 -5.26
CA GLY A 168 20.32 -7.21 -3.85
C GLY A 168 21.76 -7.57 -3.51
N ARG A 169 22.35 -6.78 -2.65
CA ARG A 169 23.69 -7.02 -2.05
C ARG A 169 23.59 -7.41 -0.58
N LEU A 170 22.50 -6.99 0.08
CA LEU A 170 22.20 -7.35 1.45
C LEU A 170 21.37 -8.65 1.48
N SER A 171 21.75 -9.57 2.36
CA SER A 171 20.93 -10.70 2.76
C SER A 171 20.59 -10.56 4.23
N ALA A 172 19.31 -10.39 4.55
CA ALA A 172 18.83 -10.28 5.90
C ALA A 172 17.62 -11.20 6.13
N VAL A 173 17.34 -11.50 7.40
CA VAL A 173 16.27 -12.40 7.82
C VAL A 173 15.24 -11.59 8.60
N VAL A 174 13.98 -11.88 8.36
CA VAL A 174 12.87 -11.55 9.27
C VAL A 174 12.28 -12.86 9.78
N ALA A 175 12.19 -12.99 11.11
CA ALA A 175 11.66 -14.16 11.78
C ALA A 175 10.64 -13.75 12.84
N ASP A 176 9.51 -14.43 12.89
CA ASP A 176 8.54 -14.33 13.97
C ASP A 176 8.86 -15.44 14.96
N ILE A 177 9.23 -15.07 16.19
CA ILE A 177 9.80 -15.97 17.20
C ILE A 177 9.13 -15.80 18.56
N THR A 178 9.17 -16.83 19.39
CA THR A 178 8.95 -16.72 20.83
C THR A 178 10.30 -16.73 21.57
N LEU A 179 10.31 -16.23 22.79
CA LEU A 179 11.50 -16.21 23.65
C LEU A 179 11.30 -17.15 24.85
N ALA A 180 12.24 -18.07 25.07
CA ALA A 180 12.26 -18.92 26.25
C ALA A 180 12.65 -18.14 27.50
N THR A 181 13.66 -17.24 27.36
CA THR A 181 14.07 -16.30 28.40
C THR A 181 14.28 -14.91 27.81
N ARG A 182 14.09 -13.86 28.62
CA ARG A 182 14.22 -12.46 28.22
C ARG A 182 15.20 -11.72 29.12
N SER A 183 16.20 -11.11 28.53
CA SER A 183 17.03 -10.12 29.26
C SER A 183 16.27 -8.78 29.42
N ALA A 184 16.73 -7.94 30.31
CA ALA A 184 16.19 -6.60 30.54
C ALA A 184 16.28 -5.69 29.28
N THR A 185 17.10 -6.05 28.30
CA THR A 185 17.30 -5.28 27.06
C THR A 185 16.29 -5.62 25.98
N VAL A 186 15.43 -6.64 26.18
CA VAL A 186 14.37 -7.01 25.25
C VAL A 186 13.20 -6.03 25.40
N PRO A 187 12.76 -5.37 24.31
CA PRO A 187 11.65 -4.42 24.38
C PRO A 187 10.33 -5.14 24.68
N VAL A 188 9.54 -4.58 25.59
CA VAL A 188 8.20 -5.10 25.95
C VAL A 188 7.07 -4.27 25.33
N VAL A 189 7.40 -3.08 24.84
CA VAL A 189 6.46 -2.14 24.17
C VAL A 189 7.09 -1.71 22.86
N ARG A 190 6.26 -1.44 21.88
CA ARG A 190 6.70 -0.80 20.64
C ARG A 190 7.02 0.67 20.90
N LYS A 191 8.26 1.05 20.59
CA LYS A 191 8.77 2.41 20.62
C LYS A 191 9.17 2.85 19.22
N HIS A 192 9.74 4.06 19.12
CA HIS A 192 10.31 4.53 17.87
C HIS A 192 11.36 3.55 17.34
N PHE A 193 11.38 3.30 16.03
CA PHE A 193 12.19 2.23 15.41
C PHE A 193 13.69 2.34 15.73
N SER A 194 14.23 3.56 15.86
CA SER A 194 15.62 3.79 16.24
C SER A 194 16.01 3.17 17.59
N GLN A 195 15.04 2.97 18.49
CA GLN A 195 15.29 2.37 19.80
C GLN A 195 15.32 0.83 19.76
N HIS A 196 14.87 0.24 18.66
CA HIS A 196 14.85 -1.20 18.47
C HIS A 196 16.04 -1.71 17.65
N ILE A 197 16.65 -0.87 16.81
CA ILE A 197 17.83 -1.25 16.04
C ILE A 197 19.05 -1.28 16.97
N LYS A 198 19.76 -2.41 16.96
CA LYS A 198 21.01 -2.63 17.67
C LYS A 198 22.06 -3.21 16.74
N THR A 199 23.31 -2.92 17.04
CA THR A 199 24.47 -3.43 16.32
C THR A 199 25.44 -4.01 17.34
N ALA A 200 25.74 -5.29 17.23
CA ALA A 200 26.69 -5.98 18.12
C ALA A 200 27.27 -7.23 17.46
N ALA A 201 28.49 -7.57 17.77
CA ALA A 201 29.17 -8.79 17.36
C ALA A 201 29.08 -9.10 15.84
N GLY A 202 29.18 -8.05 15.01
CA GLY A 202 29.12 -8.21 13.54
C GLY A 202 27.70 -8.37 12.95
N TYR A 203 26.66 -8.26 13.79
CA TYR A 203 25.26 -8.28 13.37
C TYR A 203 24.60 -6.92 13.60
N PHE A 204 23.65 -6.58 12.72
CA PHE A 204 22.57 -5.66 13.07
C PHE A 204 21.30 -6.47 13.37
N GLY A 205 20.46 -5.96 14.24
CA GLY A 205 19.17 -6.59 14.53
C GLY A 205 18.18 -5.64 15.17
N SER A 206 16.91 -5.99 15.05
CA SER A 206 15.83 -5.34 15.79
C SER A 206 14.83 -6.38 16.26
N LEU A 207 14.38 -6.28 17.50
CA LEU A 207 13.38 -7.14 18.10
C LEU A 207 12.16 -6.30 18.45
N LEU A 208 11.02 -6.60 17.81
CA LEU A 208 9.78 -5.86 17.96
C LEU A 208 8.71 -6.78 18.56
N PRO A 209 8.05 -6.43 19.66
CA PRO A 209 6.88 -7.17 20.13
C PRO A 209 5.75 -7.07 19.12
N ILE A 210 5.09 -8.20 18.81
CA ILE A 210 3.94 -8.27 17.88
C ILE A 210 2.65 -8.40 18.70
N GLU A 211 2.43 -9.57 19.29
CA GLU A 211 1.23 -9.90 20.04
C GLU A 211 1.55 -11.03 21.04
N GLY A 212 1.08 -10.91 22.27
CA GLY A 212 1.32 -11.90 23.32
C GLY A 212 2.82 -12.09 23.59
N ASP A 213 3.31 -13.31 23.37
CA ASP A 213 4.72 -13.70 23.52
C ASP A 213 5.52 -13.68 22.20
N LEU A 214 4.84 -13.26 21.09
CA LEU A 214 5.44 -13.25 19.77
C LEU A 214 6.24 -11.97 19.51
N TYR A 215 7.46 -12.16 19.01
CA TYR A 215 8.39 -11.11 18.62
C TYR A 215 8.75 -11.23 17.14
N ARG A 216 8.94 -10.10 16.48
CA ARG A 216 9.60 -10.03 15.17
C ARG A 216 11.06 -9.67 15.34
N LEU A 217 11.92 -10.61 15.01
CA LEU A 217 13.36 -10.41 14.91
C LEU A 217 13.71 -10.13 13.44
N MET A 218 14.30 -8.97 13.18
CA MET A 218 15.02 -8.70 11.92
C MET A 218 16.51 -8.71 12.23
N PHE A 219 17.32 -9.37 11.39
CA PHE A 219 18.76 -9.38 11.55
C PHE A 219 19.49 -9.61 10.25
N GLY A 220 20.74 -9.21 10.21
CA GLY A 220 21.68 -9.47 9.14
C GLY A 220 23.13 -9.20 9.58
N LYS A 221 24.09 -9.63 8.78
CA LYS A 221 25.51 -9.38 9.02
C LYS A 221 25.89 -7.99 8.52
N LEU A 222 26.76 -7.30 9.27
CA LEU A 222 27.27 -5.97 8.91
C LEU A 222 28.29 -6.00 7.78
N SER A 223 28.97 -7.12 7.61
CA SER A 223 30.01 -7.32 6.59
C SER A 223 29.96 -8.73 6.04
N GLY A 224 30.42 -8.88 4.80
CA GLY A 224 30.43 -10.15 4.09
C GLY A 224 29.20 -10.41 3.23
N GLN A 225 29.30 -11.36 2.30
CA GLN A 225 28.16 -11.87 1.57
C GLN A 225 27.39 -12.81 2.54
N GLY A 226 26.14 -12.46 2.79
CA GLY A 226 25.23 -13.36 3.52
C GLY A 226 24.96 -14.64 2.69
N PRO A 227 24.31 -15.66 3.29
CA PRO A 227 23.85 -16.83 2.57
C PRO A 227 23.01 -16.46 1.35
N GLU A 228 23.05 -17.29 0.34
CA GLU A 228 22.16 -17.13 -0.83
C GLU A 228 20.70 -16.98 -0.37
N ARG A 229 19.92 -16.20 -1.10
CA ARG A 229 18.54 -15.87 -0.74
C ARG A 229 17.66 -17.12 -0.55
N GLU A 230 17.96 -18.18 -1.27
CA GLU A 230 17.23 -19.45 -1.25
C GLU A 230 17.73 -20.41 -0.18
N ALA A 231 18.86 -20.10 0.48
CA ALA A 231 19.38 -20.93 1.55
C ALA A 231 18.36 -21.03 2.71
N PRO A 232 18.10 -22.23 3.24
CA PRO A 232 17.18 -22.41 4.34
C PRO A 232 17.65 -21.65 5.58
N ILE A 233 16.67 -21.06 6.29
CA ILE A 233 16.92 -20.40 7.57
C ILE A 233 16.85 -21.46 8.67
N THR A 234 17.89 -21.53 9.48
CA THR A 234 17.94 -22.51 10.58
C THR A 234 17.73 -21.85 11.93
N ASP A 235 17.22 -22.59 12.90
CA ASP A 235 17.11 -22.13 14.29
C ASP A 235 18.46 -21.76 14.88
N ALA A 236 19.54 -22.40 14.43
CA ALA A 236 20.89 -22.07 14.85
C ALA A 236 21.30 -20.66 14.40
N GLU A 237 20.99 -20.28 13.15
CA GLU A 237 21.25 -18.94 12.61
C GLU A 237 20.47 -17.87 13.37
N VAL A 238 19.18 -18.13 13.64
CA VAL A 238 18.32 -17.21 14.41
C VAL A 238 18.84 -17.05 15.84
N ARG A 239 19.21 -18.17 16.47
CA ARG A 239 19.75 -18.18 17.86
C ARG A 239 21.07 -17.45 17.95
N GLU A 240 21.97 -17.62 16.99
CA GLU A 240 23.26 -16.92 16.94
C GLU A 240 23.06 -15.41 16.86
N ALA A 241 22.23 -14.95 15.91
CA ALA A 241 21.95 -13.53 15.74
C ALA A 241 21.25 -12.90 16.97
N LEU A 242 20.28 -13.62 17.56
CA LEU A 242 19.58 -13.17 18.76
C LEU A 242 20.55 -12.98 19.93
N LYS A 243 21.43 -13.95 20.17
CA LYS A 243 22.46 -13.87 21.22
C LYS A 243 23.48 -12.77 20.95
N ALA A 244 23.91 -12.61 19.70
CA ALA A 244 24.86 -11.57 19.31
C ALA A 244 24.33 -10.16 19.64
N VAL A 245 23.04 -9.90 19.36
CA VAL A 245 22.41 -8.57 19.48
C VAL A 245 21.82 -8.31 20.86
N TYR A 246 21.23 -9.33 21.51
CA TYR A 246 20.48 -9.20 22.77
C TYR A 246 21.13 -9.90 23.97
N GLY A 247 22.30 -10.53 23.78
CA GLY A 247 23.09 -11.16 24.84
C GLY A 247 22.63 -12.59 25.17
N GLN A 248 23.51 -13.26 25.96
CA GLN A 248 23.36 -14.70 26.31
C GLN A 248 22.10 -15.01 27.15
N GLN A 249 21.55 -14.01 27.84
CA GLN A 249 20.36 -14.17 28.69
C GLN A 249 19.05 -14.12 27.90
N THR A 250 19.11 -13.84 26.58
CA THR A 250 17.94 -13.88 25.71
C THR A 250 17.98 -15.14 24.88
N GLU A 251 17.10 -16.09 25.20
CA GLU A 251 17.07 -17.39 24.57
C GLU A 251 15.89 -17.53 23.62
N LEU A 252 16.17 -18.10 22.44
CA LEU A 252 15.16 -18.45 21.47
C LEU A 252 14.26 -19.58 22.01
N GLY A 253 12.95 -19.35 22.00
CA GLY A 253 11.94 -20.38 22.23
C GLY A 253 11.69 -21.17 20.93
N GLU A 254 10.88 -20.63 20.05
CA GLU A 254 10.48 -21.26 18.80
C GLU A 254 10.53 -20.27 17.65
N VAL A 255 10.95 -20.71 16.47
CA VAL A 255 10.79 -19.97 15.20
C VAL A 255 9.45 -20.40 14.59
N ARG A 256 8.48 -19.48 14.61
CA ARG A 256 7.17 -19.73 14.00
C ARG A 256 7.23 -19.64 12.49
N GLU A 257 7.84 -18.55 12.00
CA GLU A 257 8.01 -18.29 10.58
C GLU A 257 9.29 -17.51 10.36
N ALA A 258 9.96 -17.74 9.24
CA ALA A 258 11.12 -16.97 8.84
C ALA A 258 11.22 -16.81 7.32
N SER A 259 11.74 -15.67 6.87
CA SER A 259 12.02 -15.41 5.45
C SER A 259 13.24 -14.53 5.27
N ARG A 260 13.97 -14.74 4.16
CA ARG A 260 15.08 -13.87 3.74
C ARG A 260 14.55 -12.73 2.88
N PHE A 261 15.13 -11.56 3.04
CA PHE A 261 14.90 -10.42 2.17
C PHE A 261 16.22 -9.78 1.75
N SER A 262 16.16 -8.99 0.71
CA SER A 262 17.33 -8.28 0.18
C SER A 262 16.99 -6.81 -0.10
N ASP A 263 18.03 -6.03 -0.43
CA ASP A 263 17.91 -4.65 -0.87
C ASP A 263 17.79 -4.52 -2.40
N ALA A 264 17.35 -5.58 -3.09
CA ALA A 264 17.04 -5.52 -4.51
C ALA A 264 16.06 -4.37 -4.80
N SER A 265 16.32 -3.63 -5.87
CA SER A 265 15.50 -2.48 -6.25
C SER A 265 15.24 -2.55 -7.75
N ARG A 266 14.00 -2.88 -8.13
CA ARG A 266 13.58 -3.11 -9.52
C ARG A 266 12.20 -2.52 -9.75
N GLN A 267 11.96 -2.04 -10.96
CA GLN A 267 10.66 -1.50 -11.37
C GLN A 267 10.41 -1.82 -12.84
N LEU A 268 9.17 -2.18 -13.19
CA LEU A 268 8.75 -2.30 -14.57
C LEU A 268 8.83 -0.95 -15.28
N GLU A 269 9.21 -0.95 -16.55
CA GLU A 269 9.18 0.25 -17.39
C GLU A 269 7.75 0.66 -17.72
N CYS A 270 6.82 -0.29 -17.82
CA CYS A 270 5.40 -0.05 -18.03
C CYS A 270 4.56 -0.98 -17.15
N TYR A 271 3.54 -0.44 -16.49
CA TYR A 271 2.64 -1.21 -15.61
C TYR A 271 1.50 -1.90 -16.37
N ARG A 272 1.44 -1.70 -17.68
CA ARG A 272 0.45 -2.31 -18.57
C ARG A 272 1.13 -3.00 -19.74
N SER A 273 0.72 -4.23 -20.04
CA SER A 273 1.12 -5.00 -21.22
C SER A 273 -0.13 -5.56 -21.89
N GLY A 274 -0.69 -4.79 -22.83
CA GLY A 274 -1.97 -5.13 -23.45
C GLY A 274 -3.12 -5.15 -22.43
N ARG A 275 -3.69 -6.33 -22.20
CA ARG A 275 -4.78 -6.55 -21.23
C ARG A 275 -4.30 -7.02 -19.85
N VAL A 276 -3.01 -7.01 -19.62
CA VAL A 276 -2.38 -7.37 -18.33
C VAL A 276 -1.85 -6.13 -17.65
N LEU A 277 -2.25 -5.91 -16.40
CA LEU A 277 -1.79 -4.81 -15.55
C LEU A 277 -1.04 -5.37 -14.35
N PHE A 278 0.05 -4.74 -13.96
CA PHE A 278 0.89 -5.15 -12.83
C PHE A 278 0.74 -4.18 -11.68
N ALA A 279 0.61 -4.69 -10.44
CA ALA A 279 0.45 -3.87 -9.25
C ALA A 279 1.25 -4.45 -8.06
N GLY A 280 1.66 -3.57 -7.15
CA GLY A 280 2.45 -3.94 -5.98
C GLY A 280 3.81 -4.54 -6.37
N ASP A 281 4.26 -5.51 -5.60
CA ASP A 281 5.58 -6.12 -5.80
C ASP A 281 5.76 -6.80 -7.18
N ALA A 282 4.67 -7.11 -7.90
CA ALA A 282 4.74 -7.58 -9.28
C ALA A 282 5.26 -6.49 -10.24
N ALA A 283 5.04 -5.22 -9.90
CA ALA A 283 5.47 -4.05 -10.69
C ALA A 283 6.76 -3.40 -10.15
N HIS A 284 7.01 -3.46 -8.84
CA HIS A 284 8.15 -2.79 -8.19
C HIS A 284 8.54 -3.46 -6.88
N ILE A 285 9.84 -3.60 -6.64
CA ILE A 285 10.41 -4.11 -5.39
C ILE A 285 11.51 -3.19 -4.89
N HIS A 286 11.66 -3.11 -3.58
CA HIS A 286 12.69 -2.30 -2.92
C HIS A 286 12.99 -2.83 -1.52
N LEU A 287 14.06 -2.31 -0.88
CA LEU A 287 14.37 -2.59 0.52
C LEU A 287 13.16 -2.22 1.42
N PRO A 288 12.73 -3.09 2.35
CA PRO A 288 11.54 -2.84 3.19
C PRO A 288 11.74 -1.76 4.28
N ILE A 289 12.69 -0.84 4.10
CA ILE A 289 12.95 0.27 5.02
C ILE A 289 11.82 1.31 4.96
N GLY A 290 11.39 1.79 6.12
CA GLY A 290 10.26 2.71 6.24
C GLY A 290 8.89 2.06 6.01
N GLY A 291 8.81 0.73 5.79
CA GLY A 291 7.55 -0.01 5.67
C GLY A 291 6.67 0.41 4.49
N GLN A 292 7.26 0.82 3.35
CA GLN A 292 6.51 1.42 2.26
C GLN A 292 5.89 0.41 1.27
N GLY A 293 6.42 -0.83 1.13
CA GLY A 293 6.04 -1.76 0.05
C GLY A 293 4.56 -2.14 0.04
N VAL A 294 4.02 -2.67 1.14
CA VAL A 294 2.60 -3.03 1.24
C VAL A 294 1.69 -1.80 1.03
N ASN A 295 2.12 -0.65 1.53
CA ASN A 295 1.39 0.61 1.42
C ASN A 295 1.30 1.10 -0.02
N LEU A 296 2.41 1.01 -0.76
CA LEU A 296 2.47 1.35 -2.18
C LEU A 296 1.56 0.43 -3.01
N GLY A 297 1.61 -0.89 -2.76
CA GLY A 297 0.77 -1.87 -3.45
C GLY A 297 -0.73 -1.71 -3.20
N ILE A 298 -1.15 -1.37 -1.98
CA ILE A 298 -2.55 -1.07 -1.66
C ILE A 298 -3.01 0.19 -2.41
N GLN A 299 -2.18 1.22 -2.44
CA GLN A 299 -2.48 2.46 -3.17
C GLN A 299 -2.51 2.24 -4.69
N ASP A 300 -1.69 1.31 -5.24
CA ASP A 300 -1.78 0.90 -6.64
C ASP A 300 -3.13 0.26 -6.93
N ALA A 301 -3.55 -0.69 -6.09
CA ALA A 301 -4.83 -1.38 -6.21
C ALA A 301 -6.01 -0.39 -6.14
N PHE A 302 -5.93 0.58 -5.24
CA PHE A 302 -6.94 1.61 -5.05
C PHE A 302 -7.06 2.55 -6.27
N ASN A 303 -5.93 2.92 -6.87
CA ASN A 303 -5.91 3.73 -8.08
C ASN A 303 -6.36 2.95 -9.32
N LEU A 304 -5.96 1.67 -9.43
CA LEU A 304 -6.27 0.81 -10.58
C LEU A 304 -7.72 0.32 -10.57
N GLY A 305 -8.26 -0.03 -9.39
CA GLY A 305 -9.52 -0.74 -9.26
C GLY A 305 -10.71 -0.02 -9.89
N TRP A 306 -10.90 1.26 -9.57
CA TRP A 306 -11.98 2.05 -10.15
C TRP A 306 -11.81 2.31 -11.66
N LYS A 307 -10.55 2.43 -12.15
CA LYS A 307 -10.26 2.62 -13.58
C LYS A 307 -10.58 1.37 -14.39
N LEU A 308 -10.18 0.19 -13.89
CA LEU A 308 -10.57 -1.08 -14.47
C LEU A 308 -12.10 -1.25 -14.49
N ALA A 309 -12.74 -0.94 -13.37
CA ALA A 309 -14.21 -1.00 -13.27
C ALA A 309 -14.88 -0.07 -14.25
N ALA A 310 -14.40 1.14 -14.41
CA ALA A 310 -14.89 2.13 -15.35
C ALA A 310 -14.82 1.65 -16.79
N THR A 311 -13.67 1.06 -17.17
CA THR A 311 -13.42 0.54 -18.51
C THR A 311 -14.31 -0.67 -18.80
N VAL A 312 -14.39 -1.63 -17.87
CA VAL A 312 -15.21 -2.85 -18.04
C VAL A 312 -16.70 -2.52 -18.09
N ASN A 313 -17.17 -1.60 -17.27
CA ASN A 313 -18.57 -1.16 -17.28
C ASN A 313 -18.91 -0.23 -18.46
N GLY A 314 -17.92 0.08 -19.31
CA GLY A 314 -18.12 0.80 -20.58
C GLY A 314 -18.51 2.26 -20.43
N TRP A 315 -18.22 2.91 -19.29
CA TRP A 315 -18.47 4.34 -19.13
C TRP A 315 -17.20 5.20 -19.26
N ALA A 316 -16.02 4.58 -19.30
CA ALA A 316 -14.78 5.27 -19.58
C ALA A 316 -14.00 4.59 -20.71
N PRO A 317 -13.22 5.33 -21.51
CA PRO A 317 -12.41 4.76 -22.57
C PRO A 317 -11.22 3.95 -21.99
N ASP A 318 -10.71 3.01 -22.76
CA ASP A 318 -9.56 2.17 -22.39
C ASP A 318 -8.31 3.00 -22.05
N ALA A 319 -8.18 4.19 -22.65
CA ALA A 319 -7.11 5.16 -22.34
C ALA A 319 -7.10 5.61 -20.88
N LEU A 320 -8.21 5.48 -20.12
CA LEU A 320 -8.21 5.72 -18.68
C LEU A 320 -7.23 4.79 -17.95
N LEU A 321 -7.06 3.55 -18.41
CA LEU A 321 -6.13 2.58 -17.82
C LEU A 321 -4.67 3.02 -17.96
N ASP A 322 -4.30 3.78 -18.99
CA ASP A 322 -2.94 4.27 -19.18
C ASP A 322 -2.57 5.31 -18.12
N THR A 323 -3.58 5.99 -17.55
CA THR A 323 -3.36 6.91 -16.43
C THR A 323 -2.90 6.18 -15.15
N TYR A 324 -3.16 4.88 -15.00
CA TYR A 324 -2.60 4.09 -13.91
C TYR A 324 -1.08 4.11 -13.93
N HIS A 325 -0.48 3.84 -15.09
CA HIS A 325 0.97 3.91 -15.24
C HIS A 325 1.50 5.34 -15.01
N THR A 326 0.92 6.34 -15.67
CA THR A 326 1.43 7.73 -15.58
C THR A 326 1.32 8.32 -14.18
N GLU A 327 0.35 7.87 -13.38
CA GLU A 327 0.18 8.32 -12.00
C GLU A 327 1.01 7.49 -11.01
N ARG A 328 1.08 6.14 -11.16
CA ARG A 328 1.68 5.27 -10.13
C ARG A 328 3.15 4.98 -10.34
N HIS A 329 3.62 4.91 -11.60
CA HIS A 329 5.02 4.63 -11.90
C HIS A 329 5.99 5.69 -11.32
N PRO A 330 5.77 7.01 -11.46
CA PRO A 330 6.66 8.02 -10.88
C PRO A 330 6.70 7.96 -9.34
N ILE A 331 5.55 7.64 -8.71
CA ILE A 331 5.46 7.51 -7.25
C ILE A 331 6.33 6.33 -6.78
N ALA A 332 6.20 5.17 -7.42
CA ALA A 332 7.03 4.02 -7.09
C ALA A 332 8.51 4.30 -7.35
N ALA A 333 8.86 4.94 -8.47
CA ALA A 333 10.24 5.36 -8.76
C ALA A 333 10.83 6.23 -7.64
N ARG A 334 10.04 7.16 -7.11
CA ARG A 334 10.43 8.02 -5.96
C ARG A 334 10.64 7.21 -4.68
N VAL A 335 9.78 6.20 -4.41
CA VAL A 335 9.96 5.29 -3.27
C VAL A 335 11.24 4.47 -3.43
N LEU A 336 11.50 3.90 -4.61
CA LEU A 336 12.72 3.16 -4.89
C LEU A 336 13.97 4.04 -4.73
N HIS A 337 13.93 5.27 -5.20
CA HIS A 337 15.01 6.23 -5.04
C HIS A 337 15.27 6.56 -3.56
N ASN A 338 14.19 6.81 -2.80
CA ASN A 338 14.24 7.11 -1.39
C ASN A 338 14.78 5.93 -0.56
N THR A 339 14.32 4.71 -0.81
CA THR A 339 14.80 3.52 -0.08
C THR A 339 16.27 3.22 -0.38
N ARG A 340 16.78 3.55 -1.58
CA ARG A 340 18.20 3.49 -1.90
C ARG A 340 19.01 4.49 -1.09
N ALA A 341 18.54 5.73 -0.94
CA ALA A 341 19.19 6.72 -0.08
C ALA A 341 19.21 6.25 1.38
N GLN A 342 18.09 5.76 1.89
CA GLN A 342 18.01 5.21 3.23
C GLN A 342 18.95 4.02 3.46
N SER A 343 19.18 3.17 2.43
CA SER A 343 20.07 2.00 2.56
C SER A 343 21.52 2.37 2.82
N VAL A 344 21.97 3.55 2.40
CA VAL A 344 23.31 4.08 2.72
C VAL A 344 23.36 4.53 4.18
N ILE A 345 22.31 5.18 4.67
CA ILE A 345 22.27 5.82 5.99
C ILE A 345 21.97 4.82 7.11
N VAL A 346 21.15 3.80 6.87
CA VAL A 346 20.64 2.88 7.92
C VAL A 346 21.75 2.08 8.59
N ASN A 347 22.79 1.74 7.86
CA ASN A 347 23.90 0.97 8.35
C ASN A 347 25.23 1.70 8.07
N PRO A 348 25.72 2.54 9.01
CA PRO A 348 26.95 3.28 8.82
C PRO A 348 28.18 2.37 8.77
N GLY A 349 28.07 1.12 9.25
CA GLY A 349 29.24 0.24 9.41
C GLY A 349 30.31 0.92 10.27
N GLN A 350 31.57 0.90 9.80
CA GLN A 350 32.70 1.63 10.36
C GLN A 350 33.11 2.82 9.48
N ASP A 351 32.29 3.24 8.54
CA ASP A 351 32.58 4.36 7.65
C ASP A 351 32.24 5.69 8.36
N GLU A 352 33.29 6.41 8.73
CA GLU A 352 33.18 7.71 9.41
C GLU A 352 32.44 8.76 8.58
N ASN A 353 32.52 8.70 7.24
CA ASN A 353 31.82 9.62 6.36
C ASN A 353 30.32 9.37 6.40
N VAL A 354 29.88 8.11 6.45
CA VAL A 354 28.48 7.77 6.63
C VAL A 354 27.99 8.20 8.02
N GLY A 355 28.84 8.05 9.05
CA GLY A 355 28.57 8.59 10.39
C GLY A 355 28.28 10.09 10.36
N ALA A 356 29.19 10.88 9.79
CA ALA A 356 29.04 12.32 9.65
C ALA A 356 27.77 12.71 8.83
N LEU A 357 27.47 11.97 7.76
CA LEU A 357 26.25 12.16 6.98
C LEU A 357 25.00 11.91 7.82
N ARG A 358 24.98 10.88 8.66
CA ARG A 358 23.86 10.59 9.58
C ARG A 358 23.64 11.73 10.57
N ASP A 359 24.69 12.25 11.17
CA ASP A 359 24.61 13.34 12.14
C ASP A 359 24.01 14.59 11.48
N MET A 360 24.47 14.94 10.29
CA MET A 360 23.91 16.05 9.51
C MET A 360 22.43 15.83 9.18
N PHE A 361 22.02 14.61 8.80
CA PHE A 361 20.62 14.30 8.54
C PHE A 361 19.76 14.38 9.81
N ILE A 362 20.30 14.01 10.97
CA ILE A 362 19.61 14.17 12.27
C ILE A 362 19.34 15.66 12.53
N GLU A 363 20.31 16.53 12.30
CA GLU A 363 20.15 17.98 12.45
C GLU A 363 19.09 18.52 11.47
N LEU A 364 19.17 18.14 10.20
CA LEU A 364 18.20 18.54 9.18
C LEU A 364 16.78 18.11 9.53
N LEU A 365 16.57 16.87 9.98
CA LEU A 365 15.25 16.36 10.34
C LEU A 365 14.63 17.03 11.57
N ARG A 366 15.41 17.77 12.37
CA ARG A 366 14.89 18.63 13.45
C ARG A 366 14.27 19.93 12.93
N LEU A 367 14.58 20.31 11.70
CA LEU A 367 13.98 21.48 11.05
C LEU A 367 12.56 21.12 10.59
N PRO A 368 11.53 21.92 10.94
CA PRO A 368 10.13 21.60 10.63
C PRO A 368 9.86 21.31 9.14
N ASP A 369 10.43 22.14 8.23
CA ASP A 369 10.20 21.99 6.79
C ASP A 369 10.85 20.72 6.23
N ALA A 370 12.07 20.38 6.68
CA ALA A 370 12.74 19.15 6.28
C ALA A 370 11.99 17.92 6.81
N ASN A 371 11.52 17.96 8.06
CA ASN A 371 10.71 16.89 8.65
C ASN A 371 9.38 16.73 7.89
N ARG A 372 8.67 17.82 7.64
CA ARG A 372 7.44 17.82 6.85
C ARG A 372 7.66 17.21 5.46
N PHE A 373 8.73 17.61 4.76
CA PHE A 373 9.06 17.08 3.44
C PHE A 373 9.27 15.55 3.48
N ILE A 374 10.13 15.07 4.39
CA ILE A 374 10.44 13.64 4.51
C ILE A 374 9.25 12.83 5.04
N SER A 375 8.52 13.35 6.02
CA SER A 375 7.33 12.68 6.55
C SER A 375 6.27 12.49 5.48
N GLY A 376 6.06 13.49 4.62
CA GLY A 376 5.12 13.40 3.49
C GLY A 376 5.49 12.31 2.49
N ILE A 377 6.78 12.16 2.17
CA ILE A 377 7.27 11.11 1.26
C ILE A 377 7.09 9.72 1.86
N ILE A 378 7.51 9.51 3.11
CA ILE A 378 7.46 8.21 3.78
C ILE A 378 6.01 7.76 4.04
N SER A 379 5.17 8.70 4.46
CA SER A 379 3.76 8.43 4.78
C SER A 379 2.86 8.25 3.54
N GLY A 380 3.32 8.68 2.35
CA GLY A 380 2.51 8.73 1.14
C GLY A 380 1.52 9.90 1.10
N LEU A 381 1.63 10.88 2.01
CA LEU A 381 0.74 12.06 2.04
C LEU A 381 1.17 13.13 1.03
N ALA A 382 2.47 13.23 0.70
CA ALA A 382 3.03 14.10 -0.34
C ALA A 382 3.07 13.39 -1.69
N VAL A 383 1.94 12.87 -2.17
CA VAL A 383 1.86 12.18 -3.45
C VAL A 383 1.62 13.17 -4.57
N GLU A 384 2.58 13.25 -5.49
CA GLU A 384 2.50 14.07 -6.70
C GLU A 384 2.91 13.21 -7.91
N ALA A 385 2.10 13.24 -8.95
CA ALA A 385 2.40 12.63 -10.24
C ALA A 385 1.69 13.42 -11.35
N PRO A 386 2.18 13.33 -12.60
CA PRO A 386 1.54 13.99 -13.73
C PRO A 386 0.07 13.58 -13.87
N GLY A 387 -0.83 14.55 -13.90
CA GLY A 387 -2.28 14.32 -14.04
C GLY A 387 -2.99 13.86 -12.77
N LEU A 388 -2.28 13.56 -11.70
CA LEU A 388 -2.86 13.24 -10.41
C LEU A 388 -3.13 14.53 -9.63
N GLY A 389 -4.39 14.79 -9.33
CA GLY A 389 -4.77 15.93 -8.50
C GLY A 389 -4.34 15.74 -7.03
N PRO A 390 -4.43 16.80 -6.22
CA PRO A 390 -4.11 16.71 -4.81
C PRO A 390 -5.03 15.73 -4.08
N ARG A 391 -4.54 15.19 -2.96
CA ARG A 391 -5.30 14.35 -2.06
C ARG A 391 -6.43 15.16 -1.42
N MET A 392 -7.65 14.63 -1.43
CA MET A 392 -8.75 15.20 -0.63
C MET A 392 -8.48 14.95 0.86
N VAL A 393 -8.54 16.01 1.64
CA VAL A 393 -8.43 15.94 3.10
C VAL A 393 -9.78 15.47 3.66
N ASP A 394 -9.76 14.61 4.68
CA ASP A 394 -10.98 14.14 5.34
C ASP A 394 -11.50 15.20 6.33
N VAL A 395 -12.33 16.10 5.84
CA VAL A 395 -12.91 17.21 6.62
C VAL A 395 -14.27 16.83 7.20
N GLU A 396 -14.60 17.45 8.36
CA GLU A 396 -15.92 17.37 8.97
C GLU A 396 -16.94 18.16 8.15
N LEU A 397 -18.12 17.61 8.01
CA LEU A 397 -19.21 18.13 7.20
C LEU A 397 -20.51 18.10 7.99
N THR A 398 -21.38 19.08 7.75
CA THR A 398 -22.77 19.02 8.18
C THR A 398 -23.68 18.98 6.96
N THR A 399 -24.38 17.87 6.78
CA THR A 399 -25.38 17.65 5.72
C THR A 399 -26.79 17.79 6.27
N SER A 400 -27.79 17.73 5.38
CA SER A 400 -29.20 17.66 5.79
C SER A 400 -29.54 16.43 6.65
N SER A 401 -28.72 15.36 6.57
CA SER A 401 -28.85 14.16 7.39
C SER A 401 -28.05 14.20 8.69
N GLY A 402 -27.37 15.32 8.97
CA GLY A 402 -26.56 15.51 10.17
C GLY A 402 -25.04 15.53 9.91
N PRO A 403 -24.24 15.49 10.99
CA PRO A 403 -22.79 15.49 10.92
C PRO A 403 -22.25 14.25 10.20
N THR A 404 -21.25 14.45 9.36
CA THR A 404 -20.55 13.40 8.64
C THR A 404 -19.12 13.85 8.30
N ARG A 405 -18.40 13.11 7.46
CA ARG A 405 -17.09 13.47 6.96
C ARG A 405 -16.89 12.91 5.53
N VAL A 406 -15.93 13.48 4.81
CA VAL A 406 -15.69 13.13 3.40
C VAL A 406 -15.45 11.61 3.24
N SER A 407 -14.62 10.99 4.07
CA SER A 407 -14.33 9.56 3.96
C SER A 407 -15.59 8.69 4.07
N SER A 408 -16.52 9.04 4.95
CA SER A 408 -17.78 8.30 5.12
C SER A 408 -18.68 8.37 3.88
N LEU A 409 -18.62 9.46 3.12
CA LEU A 409 -19.37 9.62 1.87
C LEU A 409 -18.79 8.79 0.70
N MET A 410 -17.56 8.28 0.84
CA MET A 410 -16.84 7.59 -0.24
C MET A 410 -16.78 6.06 -0.09
N HIS A 411 -17.46 5.48 0.90
CA HIS A 411 -17.46 4.03 1.15
C HIS A 411 -17.95 3.20 -0.05
N ALA A 412 -18.82 3.76 -0.88
CA ALA A 412 -19.34 3.10 -2.07
C ALA A 412 -18.36 3.02 -3.25
N GLY A 413 -17.19 3.63 -3.15
CA GLY A 413 -16.19 3.64 -4.23
C GLY A 413 -16.58 4.44 -5.46
N ARG A 414 -17.49 5.41 -5.30
CA ARG A 414 -18.00 6.30 -6.36
C ARG A 414 -17.25 7.63 -6.33
N GLY A 415 -17.32 8.39 -7.43
CA GLY A 415 -16.93 9.79 -7.41
C GLY A 415 -17.84 10.60 -6.47
N LEU A 416 -17.33 11.70 -5.93
CA LEU A 416 -18.09 12.59 -5.06
C LEU A 416 -17.98 14.03 -5.55
N LEU A 417 -19.11 14.65 -5.92
CA LEU A 417 -19.21 16.08 -6.04
C LEU A 417 -19.77 16.66 -4.75
N LEU A 418 -18.92 17.36 -4.01
CA LEU A 418 -19.26 18.03 -2.77
C LEU A 418 -19.44 19.53 -3.04
N SER A 419 -20.62 20.09 -2.75
CA SER A 419 -20.93 21.52 -2.83
C SER A 419 -21.04 22.11 -1.44
N LEU A 420 -20.18 23.11 -1.13
CA LEU A 420 -20.09 23.75 0.17
C LEU A 420 -20.58 25.21 0.14
N ASP A 421 -20.80 25.79 -1.04
CA ASP A 421 -21.27 27.16 -1.26
C ASP A 421 -22.81 27.28 -1.39
N GLY A 422 -23.52 26.19 -1.20
CA GLY A 422 -25.00 26.12 -1.33
C GLY A 422 -25.54 26.20 -2.76
N ARG A 423 -24.68 26.32 -3.77
CA ARG A 423 -25.12 26.32 -5.17
C ARG A 423 -25.50 24.91 -5.63
N ASN A 424 -26.59 24.82 -6.34
CA ASN A 424 -27.01 23.56 -6.96
C ASN A 424 -26.18 23.30 -8.23
N ARG A 425 -25.57 22.12 -8.33
CA ARG A 425 -24.80 21.64 -9.47
C ARG A 425 -25.38 20.32 -9.96
N SER A 426 -25.57 20.19 -11.26
CA SER A 426 -26.13 18.95 -11.79
C SER A 426 -25.05 17.93 -12.14
N VAL A 427 -25.27 16.70 -11.69
CA VAL A 427 -24.51 15.50 -12.12
C VAL A 427 -25.45 14.43 -12.71
N GLU A 428 -26.62 14.83 -13.20
CA GLU A 428 -27.66 13.87 -13.66
C GLU A 428 -27.11 12.84 -14.65
N GLY A 429 -26.30 13.26 -15.63
CA GLY A 429 -25.68 12.38 -16.60
C GLY A 429 -24.63 11.41 -16.02
N TRP A 430 -24.22 11.60 -14.78
CA TRP A 430 -23.21 10.80 -14.08
C TRP A 430 -23.73 10.20 -12.76
N ALA A 431 -25.03 10.32 -12.47
CA ALA A 431 -25.61 9.90 -11.18
C ALA A 431 -25.48 8.41 -10.89
N ASP A 432 -25.17 7.58 -11.88
CA ASP A 432 -24.86 6.15 -11.71
C ASP A 432 -23.44 5.89 -11.16
N ARG A 433 -22.54 6.90 -11.20
CA ARG A 433 -21.11 6.77 -10.83
C ARG A 433 -20.53 7.92 -10.04
N VAL A 434 -21.25 9.04 -9.87
CA VAL A 434 -20.86 10.21 -9.06
C VAL A 434 -22.01 10.53 -8.10
N ASP A 435 -21.70 10.61 -6.82
CA ASP A 435 -22.63 11.06 -5.79
C ASP A 435 -22.54 12.59 -5.66
N TYR A 436 -23.69 13.26 -5.52
CA TYR A 436 -23.77 14.69 -5.27
C TYR A 436 -24.24 14.95 -3.85
N VAL A 437 -23.45 15.71 -3.10
CA VAL A 437 -23.73 16.04 -1.70
C VAL A 437 -23.57 17.55 -1.49
N THR A 438 -24.56 18.17 -0.86
CA THR A 438 -24.49 19.52 -0.32
C THR A 438 -24.24 19.47 1.16
N ALA A 439 -23.29 20.26 1.63
CA ALA A 439 -22.91 20.32 3.04
C ALA A 439 -22.38 21.71 3.42
N THR A 440 -22.18 21.94 4.70
CA THR A 440 -21.39 23.05 5.21
C THR A 440 -20.13 22.51 5.89
N SER A 441 -19.06 23.29 5.89
CA SER A 441 -17.81 22.99 6.58
C SER A 441 -17.06 24.28 6.89
N ASP A 442 -16.01 24.20 7.71
CA ASP A 442 -15.12 25.33 8.02
C ASP A 442 -14.05 25.54 6.91
N GLU A 443 -14.10 24.77 5.81
CA GLU A 443 -13.15 24.88 4.70
C GLU A 443 -13.55 25.98 3.73
N GLU A 444 -12.58 26.78 3.29
CA GLU A 444 -12.75 27.83 2.25
C GLU A 444 -12.72 27.20 0.84
N ILE A 445 -13.65 26.28 0.54
CA ILE A 445 -13.79 25.64 -0.76
C ILE A 445 -15.25 25.74 -1.20
N ASP A 446 -15.51 26.29 -2.38
CA ASP A 446 -16.87 26.42 -2.93
C ASP A 446 -17.47 25.04 -3.26
N ALA A 447 -16.74 24.27 -4.07
CA ALA A 447 -17.10 22.90 -4.43
C ALA A 447 -15.87 22.11 -4.87
N VAL A 448 -15.98 20.79 -4.76
CA VAL A 448 -14.90 19.88 -5.16
C VAL A 448 -15.46 18.59 -5.77
N LEU A 449 -14.88 18.18 -6.89
CA LEU A 449 -15.10 16.85 -7.49
C LEU A 449 -13.95 15.94 -7.08
N VAL A 450 -14.26 14.88 -6.38
CA VAL A 450 -13.31 13.89 -5.88
C VAL A 450 -13.46 12.59 -6.66
N ARG A 451 -12.35 12.07 -7.16
CA ARG A 451 -12.28 10.76 -7.81
C ARG A 451 -12.50 9.63 -6.78
N PRO A 452 -12.91 8.42 -7.23
CA PRO A 452 -13.07 7.27 -6.34
C PRO A 452 -11.84 6.95 -5.49
N ASP A 453 -10.63 7.27 -5.97
CA ASP A 453 -9.36 7.08 -5.25
C ASP A 453 -8.98 8.25 -4.31
N GLY A 454 -9.91 9.15 -4.02
CA GLY A 454 -9.73 10.23 -3.07
C GLY A 454 -8.82 11.36 -3.54
N HIS A 455 -8.61 11.50 -4.85
CA HIS A 455 -7.90 12.63 -5.45
C HIS A 455 -8.87 13.65 -6.04
N ILE A 456 -8.56 14.94 -5.88
CA ILE A 456 -9.37 16.02 -6.39
C ILE A 456 -9.21 16.09 -7.92
N ALA A 457 -10.31 15.95 -8.63
CA ALA A 457 -10.37 16.08 -10.08
C ALA A 457 -10.63 17.53 -10.53
N TRP A 458 -11.36 18.30 -9.71
CA TRP A 458 -11.71 19.69 -9.94
C TRP A 458 -12.10 20.35 -8.63
N SER A 459 -11.85 21.64 -8.52
CA SER A 459 -12.35 22.49 -7.41
C SER A 459 -12.62 23.90 -7.90
N GLY A 460 -13.67 24.54 -7.36
CA GLY A 460 -14.03 25.92 -7.65
C GLY A 460 -15.52 26.14 -7.89
N ALA A 461 -15.84 27.22 -8.64
CA ALA A 461 -17.21 27.64 -8.93
C ALA A 461 -17.60 27.47 -10.42
N ASP A 462 -16.63 27.25 -11.33
CA ASP A 462 -16.81 27.20 -12.78
C ASP A 462 -17.49 25.90 -13.21
N GLY A 463 -18.71 26.02 -13.77
CA GLY A 463 -19.53 24.89 -14.21
C GLY A 463 -19.03 24.21 -15.49
N GLU A 464 -18.45 24.95 -16.44
CA GLU A 464 -17.92 24.37 -17.69
C GLU A 464 -16.67 23.54 -17.39
N ALA A 465 -15.80 24.03 -16.52
CA ALA A 465 -14.62 23.28 -16.06
C ALA A 465 -15.03 22.02 -15.26
N LEU A 466 -16.13 22.07 -14.49
CA LEU A 466 -16.67 20.89 -13.80
C LEU A 466 -17.16 19.84 -14.81
N GLU A 467 -17.92 20.20 -15.84
CA GLU A 467 -18.42 19.29 -16.86
C GLU A 467 -17.26 18.63 -17.64
N ALA A 468 -16.24 19.41 -17.99
CA ALA A 468 -15.02 18.89 -18.60
C ALA A 468 -14.29 17.88 -17.69
N ALA A 469 -14.23 18.12 -16.40
CA ALA A 469 -13.62 17.19 -15.43
C ALA A 469 -14.47 15.92 -15.26
N LEU A 470 -15.80 16.04 -15.22
CA LEU A 470 -16.73 14.90 -15.17
C LEU A 470 -16.55 14.02 -16.41
N SER A 471 -16.58 14.61 -17.61
CA SER A 471 -16.39 13.86 -18.86
C SER A 471 -15.02 13.19 -18.93
N ARG A 472 -13.95 13.89 -18.53
CA ARG A 472 -12.58 13.36 -18.52
C ARG A 472 -12.44 12.12 -17.64
N TRP A 473 -12.96 12.16 -16.41
CA TRP A 473 -12.70 11.12 -15.41
C TRP A 473 -13.81 10.08 -15.29
N PHE A 474 -15.03 10.46 -15.63
CA PHE A 474 -16.21 9.60 -15.50
C PHE A 474 -16.88 9.31 -16.82
N GLY A 475 -16.28 9.72 -17.95
CA GLY A 475 -16.80 9.50 -19.29
C GLY A 475 -18.02 10.37 -19.63
N GLU A 476 -18.58 10.18 -20.81
CA GLU A 476 -19.70 10.98 -21.31
C GLU A 476 -20.96 10.83 -20.46
N PRO A 477 -21.79 11.90 -20.36
CA PRO A 477 -23.04 11.84 -19.63
C PRO A 477 -24.00 10.81 -20.27
N ARG A 478 -24.64 9.98 -19.43
CA ARG A 478 -25.70 9.08 -19.91
C ARG A 478 -27.02 9.84 -19.99
N THR A 479 -27.56 9.94 -21.20
CA THR A 479 -28.94 10.42 -21.38
C THR A 479 -29.90 9.40 -20.76
N ARG A 480 -30.78 9.83 -19.86
CA ARG A 480 -31.93 8.95 -19.46
C ARG A 480 -32.66 8.53 -20.72
N PRO A 481 -33.00 7.25 -20.92
CA PRO A 481 -33.97 6.90 -21.91
C PRO A 481 -35.22 7.73 -21.62
N SER A 482 -35.71 8.49 -22.62
CA SER A 482 -36.97 9.19 -22.49
C SER A 482 -38.02 8.15 -22.10
N ALA A 483 -38.67 8.32 -20.95
CA ALA A 483 -39.83 7.53 -20.60
C ALA A 483 -40.87 7.77 -21.72
N THR A 484 -40.98 6.81 -22.63
CA THR A 484 -42.07 6.76 -23.57
C THR A 484 -43.32 6.44 -22.75
N TYR A 485 -44.18 7.45 -22.59
CA TYR A 485 -45.51 7.30 -22.02
C TYR A 485 -46.39 6.53 -22.97
#